data_138760136ee667525d7eb62f213ac547
#
_entry.id   138760136ee667525d7eb62f213ac547
#
_cell.length_a   1.000
_cell.length_b   1.000
_cell.length_c   1.000
_cell.angle_alpha   90.00
_cell.angle_beta   90.00
_cell.angle_gamma   90.00
#
_symmetry.space_group_name_H-M   'P 1'
#
loop_
_entity.id
_entity.type
_entity.pdbx_description
1 polymer ?
#
loop_
_entity_poly.entity_id
_entity_poly.type
_entity_poly.pdbx_seq_one_letter_code
_entity_poly.pdbx_strand_id
1 'polypeptide(L)'
;MGKDKGGSSGAPVVTLEQFADSLVVSASSSSGSGGKGGKGSGGGGHKKHGASKASITKGVESLGLAGDCDSDSGPQVEVSRWDRNHRVLLLRFPSAAAQRDAMGRPSIYLEDADLHGTVVERVPSGQRGGVANYSGHNMRTRDLARFLNTLRLEKPGGGAENAAEAAMVAALTRCGALRTNRDGAVEAARDDPVVAAVAGSSNRAEIRDALLHEAMHMVFYTDPSYERACYDYWESNVTEPDKNVWRNFLTTLRYNARDEELTVNELQAYMTTERVMFDDGAGSSSGGGKNEGRKGGNSKSGEKGGDLETLARMQREFAAHIKTHVSMADPPSVGANTKVVWL
;
A
#
# COMPACT_ATOMS: atom_id res chain seq x y z
N MET A 1 23.08 -27.22 44.04
CA MET A 1 23.32 -26.16 43.02
C MET A 1 22.47 -26.46 41.82
N GLY A 2 21.25 -25.96 41.79
CA GLY A 2 20.34 -26.06 40.65
C GLY A 2 20.71 -24.97 39.64
N LYS A 3 21.00 -25.35 38.40
CA LYS A 3 21.15 -24.43 37.27
C LYS A 3 19.76 -24.14 36.74
N ASP A 4 19.21 -23.00 37.09
CA ASP A 4 18.05 -22.42 36.40
C ASP A 4 18.44 -22.12 34.92
N LYS A 5 17.93 -22.93 34.02
CA LYS A 5 17.93 -22.60 32.59
C LYS A 5 16.81 -21.61 32.37
N GLY A 6 17.12 -20.31 32.51
CA GLY A 6 16.26 -19.25 32.04
C GLY A 6 16.11 -19.38 30.51
N GLY A 7 15.02 -19.98 30.08
CA GLY A 7 14.62 -19.96 28.67
C GLY A 7 14.26 -18.53 28.28
N SER A 8 15.15 -17.84 27.60
CA SER A 8 14.83 -16.63 26.87
C SER A 8 13.79 -17.02 25.82
N SER A 9 12.52 -16.69 26.07
CA SER A 9 11.48 -16.74 25.03
C SER A 9 11.78 -15.60 24.07
N GLY A 10 12.65 -15.84 23.09
CA GLY A 10 12.88 -14.91 22.01
C GLY A 10 11.54 -14.58 21.33
N ALA A 11 11.37 -13.35 20.94
CA ALA A 11 10.19 -12.94 20.16
C ALA A 11 10.00 -13.87 18.94
N PRO A 12 8.76 -14.26 18.60
CA PRO A 12 8.52 -15.17 17.50
C PRO A 12 9.00 -14.56 16.19
N VAL A 13 9.72 -15.36 15.41
CA VAL A 13 10.26 -15.00 14.10
C VAL A 13 9.48 -15.75 13.03
N VAL A 14 8.92 -15.04 12.07
CA VAL A 14 8.18 -15.62 10.93
C VAL A 14 8.80 -15.14 9.62
N THR A 15 8.58 -15.89 8.53
CA THR A 15 8.93 -15.42 7.19
C THR A 15 7.91 -14.35 6.74
N LEU A 16 8.29 -13.53 5.74
CA LEU A 16 7.35 -12.56 5.16
C LEU A 16 6.15 -13.27 4.49
N GLU A 17 6.35 -14.46 3.94
CA GLU A 17 5.27 -15.32 3.44
C GLU A 17 4.31 -15.74 4.58
N GLN A 18 4.83 -16.13 5.73
CA GLN A 18 4.00 -16.45 6.90
C GLN A 18 3.29 -15.20 7.44
N PHE A 19 3.92 -14.05 7.37
CA PHE A 19 3.28 -12.77 7.68
C PHE A 19 2.12 -12.51 6.70
N ALA A 20 2.34 -12.67 5.39
CA ALA A 20 1.29 -12.54 4.38
C ALA A 20 0.13 -13.54 4.64
N ASP A 21 0.47 -14.80 4.99
CA ASP A 21 -0.55 -15.79 5.35
C ASP A 21 -1.37 -15.40 6.57
N SER A 22 -0.79 -14.68 7.52
CA SER A 22 -1.50 -14.19 8.70
C SER A 22 -2.53 -13.08 8.39
N LEU A 23 -2.44 -12.46 7.21
CA LEU A 23 -3.37 -11.45 6.72
C LEU A 23 -4.53 -12.06 5.90
N VAL A 24 -4.47 -13.37 5.58
CA VAL A 24 -5.54 -14.03 4.84
C VAL A 24 -6.76 -14.20 5.74
N VAL A 25 -7.87 -13.56 5.36
CA VAL A 25 -9.17 -13.69 6.04
C VAL A 25 -9.96 -14.81 5.39
N SER A 26 -10.42 -15.76 6.20
CA SER A 26 -11.32 -16.79 5.72
C SER A 26 -12.62 -16.16 5.20
N ALA A 27 -13.01 -16.48 3.98
CA ALA A 27 -14.33 -16.13 3.48
C ALA A 27 -15.35 -16.82 4.40
N SER A 28 -16.04 -16.04 5.24
CA SER A 28 -17.12 -16.58 6.05
C SER A 28 -18.20 -17.10 5.10
N SER A 29 -18.43 -18.40 5.13
CA SER A 29 -19.55 -19.04 4.40
C SER A 29 -20.84 -18.53 4.99
N SER A 30 -21.38 -17.43 4.44
CA SER A 30 -22.75 -17.02 4.70
C SER A 30 -23.66 -18.03 4.03
N SER A 31 -24.04 -19.08 4.76
CA SER A 31 -25.14 -19.93 4.40
C SER A 31 -26.43 -19.14 4.58
N GLY A 32 -26.72 -18.29 3.61
CA GLY A 32 -28.00 -17.60 3.49
C GLY A 32 -29.08 -18.63 3.12
N SER A 33 -29.94 -18.94 4.05
CA SER A 33 -31.16 -19.73 3.83
C SER A 33 -32.01 -19.08 2.74
N GLY A 34 -32.31 -19.88 1.70
CA GLY A 34 -33.06 -19.46 0.53
C GLY A 34 -34.45 -18.93 0.82
N GLY A 35 -34.71 -17.71 0.43
CA GLY A 35 -36.04 -17.16 0.16
C GLY A 35 -36.39 -17.35 -1.32
N LYS A 36 -37.25 -18.27 -1.64
CA LYS A 36 -37.92 -18.39 -2.95
C LYS A 36 -38.80 -17.17 -3.20
N GLY A 37 -38.70 -16.57 -4.36
CA GLY A 37 -39.76 -15.73 -4.89
C GLY A 37 -39.30 -14.67 -5.89
N GLY A 38 -39.78 -14.81 -7.14
CA GLY A 38 -39.89 -13.67 -8.06
C GLY A 38 -39.29 -13.85 -9.45
N LYS A 39 -40.07 -14.42 -10.38
CA LYS A 39 -39.87 -14.32 -11.82
C LYS A 39 -39.96 -12.85 -12.27
N GLY A 40 -38.96 -12.39 -13.01
CA GLY A 40 -38.99 -11.13 -13.74
C GLY A 40 -38.07 -11.24 -14.93
N SER A 41 -38.64 -11.33 -16.11
CA SER A 41 -38.02 -11.36 -17.43
C SER A 41 -37.53 -9.96 -17.83
N GLY A 42 -36.45 -9.86 -18.54
CA GLY A 42 -36.24 -8.76 -19.48
C GLY A 42 -34.86 -8.10 -19.44
N GLY A 43 -34.17 -8.14 -20.57
CA GLY A 43 -33.32 -7.04 -21.02
C GLY A 43 -31.82 -7.29 -21.04
N GLY A 44 -31.30 -7.47 -22.25
CA GLY A 44 -29.91 -7.58 -22.59
C GLY A 44 -29.08 -6.38 -22.15
N GLY A 45 -27.95 -6.68 -21.53
CA GLY A 45 -26.97 -5.72 -21.10
C GLY A 45 -25.59 -6.06 -21.66
N HIS A 46 -25.09 -5.19 -22.50
CA HIS A 46 -23.79 -5.22 -23.13
C HIS A 46 -22.66 -5.47 -22.13
N LYS A 47 -21.89 -6.53 -22.32
CA LYS A 47 -20.57 -6.70 -21.73
C LYS A 47 -19.61 -5.68 -22.34
N LYS A 48 -19.36 -4.60 -21.63
CA LYS A 48 -18.19 -3.76 -21.88
C LYS A 48 -17.00 -4.44 -21.22
N HIS A 49 -16.07 -4.92 -22.04
CA HIS A 49 -14.72 -5.20 -21.57
C HIS A 49 -14.06 -3.85 -21.21
N GLY A 50 -14.21 -3.45 -19.95
CA GLY A 50 -13.37 -2.44 -19.37
C GLY A 50 -12.05 -3.10 -18.98
N ALA A 51 -10.93 -2.50 -19.38
CA ALA A 51 -9.61 -2.86 -18.91
C ALA A 51 -9.67 -2.96 -17.38
N SER A 52 -9.15 -4.04 -16.84
CA SER A 52 -9.04 -4.29 -15.41
C SER A 52 -8.24 -3.14 -14.80
N LYS A 53 -8.93 -2.14 -14.29
CA LYS A 53 -8.33 -1.18 -13.36
C LYS A 53 -7.88 -2.00 -12.18
N ALA A 54 -6.60 -1.90 -11.92
CA ALA A 54 -5.85 -2.57 -10.88
C ALA A 54 -6.72 -3.17 -9.77
N SER A 55 -6.47 -4.41 -9.50
CA SER A 55 -6.98 -5.21 -8.37
C SER A 55 -6.88 -4.52 -7.00
N ILE A 56 -6.23 -3.37 -6.94
CA ILE A 56 -5.98 -2.56 -5.75
C ILE A 56 -7.26 -1.88 -5.19
N THR A 57 -8.31 -1.67 -6.01
CA THR A 57 -9.47 -0.88 -5.57
C THR A 57 -10.77 -1.66 -5.33
N LYS A 58 -10.78 -2.99 -5.44
CA LYS A 58 -11.99 -3.80 -5.31
C LYS A 58 -11.96 -4.76 -4.11
N GLY A 59 -11.75 -4.27 -2.92
CA GLY A 59 -11.74 -5.15 -1.75
C GLY A 59 -12.46 -4.62 -0.51
N VAL A 60 -13.08 -3.46 -0.55
CA VAL A 60 -13.70 -2.88 0.66
C VAL A 60 -15.18 -2.57 0.45
N GLU A 61 -15.97 -3.57 0.12
CA GLU A 61 -17.41 -3.54 0.42
C GLU A 61 -17.67 -4.41 1.66
N SER A 62 -17.92 -3.69 2.74
CA SER A 62 -18.71 -4.05 3.92
C SER A 62 -19.02 -5.54 4.11
N LEU A 63 -18.21 -6.23 4.90
CA LEU A 63 -18.68 -7.40 5.66
C LEU A 63 -18.72 -7.00 7.14
N GLY A 64 -19.95 -6.69 7.58
CA GLY A 64 -20.27 -6.57 9.00
C GLY A 64 -20.02 -7.90 9.67
N LEU A 65 -19.06 -7.95 10.57
CA LEU A 65 -18.91 -9.00 11.57
C LEU A 65 -19.05 -8.36 12.94
N ALA A 66 -20.27 -8.39 13.46
CA ALA A 66 -20.49 -8.30 14.89
C ALA A 66 -20.10 -9.66 15.48
N GLY A 67 -18.90 -9.75 16.03
CA GLY A 67 -18.50 -10.80 16.95
C GLY A 67 -18.33 -10.14 18.31
N ASP A 68 -19.21 -10.48 19.25
CA ASP A 68 -19.07 -10.15 20.67
C ASP A 68 -17.72 -10.68 21.15
N CYS A 69 -16.79 -9.77 21.41
CA CYS A 69 -15.60 -10.03 22.20
C CYS A 69 -15.52 -9.00 23.29
N ASP A 70 -15.30 -9.46 24.51
CA ASP A 70 -15.19 -8.72 25.75
C ASP A 70 -14.46 -7.37 25.61
N SER A 71 -15.13 -6.35 26.02
CA SER A 71 -14.95 -4.94 25.70
C SER A 71 -14.03 -4.22 26.68
N ASP A 72 -12.71 -4.41 26.62
CA ASP A 72 -11.81 -3.42 27.24
C ASP A 72 -10.42 -3.30 26.59
N SER A 73 -10.14 -4.03 25.54
CA SER A 73 -8.95 -3.82 24.71
C SER A 73 -9.38 -3.21 23.37
N GLY A 74 -9.08 -1.93 23.17
CA GLY A 74 -9.22 -1.28 21.87
C GLY A 74 -8.51 -2.07 20.75
N PRO A 75 -8.69 -1.72 19.47
CA PRO A 75 -8.15 -2.48 18.35
C PRO A 75 -6.63 -2.68 18.54
N GLN A 76 -6.23 -3.94 18.77
CA GLN A 76 -4.81 -4.25 18.96
C GLN A 76 -4.09 -4.19 17.61
N VAL A 77 -3.10 -3.30 17.52
CA VAL A 77 -2.17 -3.22 16.40
C VAL A 77 -0.91 -3.98 16.79
N GLU A 78 -0.57 -4.98 16.00
CA GLU A 78 0.65 -5.74 16.17
C GLU A 78 1.76 -5.15 15.33
N VAL A 79 2.96 -5.08 15.87
CA VAL A 79 4.15 -4.55 15.20
C VAL A 79 5.15 -5.67 15.02
N SER A 80 5.67 -5.80 13.81
CA SER A 80 6.81 -6.65 13.51
C SER A 80 7.89 -5.84 12.80
N ARG A 81 9.11 -6.35 12.80
CA ARG A 81 10.29 -5.69 12.23
C ARG A 81 11.03 -6.63 11.31
N TRP A 82 11.60 -6.11 10.22
CA TRP A 82 12.53 -6.89 9.42
C TRP A 82 13.78 -7.23 10.23
N ASP A 83 14.22 -8.48 10.13
CA ASP A 83 15.39 -8.98 10.86
C ASP A 83 16.70 -8.30 10.41
N ARG A 84 16.79 -7.90 9.14
CA ARG A 84 17.97 -7.28 8.53
C ARG A 84 17.92 -5.75 8.47
N ASN A 85 16.77 -5.16 8.73
CA ASN A 85 16.59 -3.72 8.70
C ASN A 85 15.65 -3.25 9.83
N HIS A 86 16.26 -2.82 10.94
CA HIS A 86 15.54 -2.39 12.13
C HIS A 86 14.70 -1.12 11.93
N ARG A 87 14.93 -0.39 10.82
CA ARG A 87 14.13 0.78 10.45
C ARG A 87 12.82 0.42 9.76
N VAL A 88 12.62 -0.84 9.39
CA VAL A 88 11.42 -1.29 8.70
C VAL A 88 10.47 -1.98 9.67
N LEU A 89 9.28 -1.40 9.83
CA LEU A 89 8.22 -1.89 10.70
C LEU A 89 6.99 -2.27 9.86
N LEU A 90 6.48 -3.47 10.09
CA LEU A 90 5.24 -3.95 9.49
C LEU A 90 4.13 -3.95 10.56
N LEU A 91 3.02 -3.31 10.24
CA LEU A 91 1.86 -3.25 11.12
C LEU A 91 0.80 -4.25 10.65
N ARG A 92 0.25 -5.00 11.60
CA ARG A 92 -0.92 -5.82 11.37
C ARG A 92 -2.09 -5.27 12.16
N PHE A 93 -3.15 -4.95 11.44
CA PHE A 93 -4.41 -4.47 12.00
C PHE A 93 -5.42 -5.62 12.11
N PRO A 94 -6.36 -5.56 13.05
CA PRO A 94 -7.36 -6.62 13.21
C PRO A 94 -8.32 -6.73 12.01
N SER A 95 -8.44 -5.68 11.22
CA SER A 95 -9.26 -5.67 10.00
C SER A 95 -8.80 -4.61 9.00
N ALA A 96 -9.20 -4.75 7.73
CA ALA A 96 -8.99 -3.73 6.71
C ALA A 96 -9.65 -2.38 7.08
N ALA A 97 -10.80 -2.42 7.76
CA ALA A 97 -11.45 -1.21 8.26
C ALA A 97 -10.60 -0.50 9.31
N ALA A 98 -10.04 -1.25 10.28
CA ALA A 98 -9.15 -0.68 11.30
C ALA A 98 -7.86 -0.11 10.69
N GLN A 99 -7.28 -0.75 9.67
CA GLN A 99 -6.15 -0.21 8.92
C GLN A 99 -6.53 1.10 8.23
N ARG A 100 -7.63 1.12 7.47
CA ARG A 100 -8.11 2.31 6.79
C ARG A 100 -8.39 3.46 7.75
N ASP A 101 -8.97 3.18 8.91
CA ASP A 101 -9.25 4.18 9.93
C ASP A 101 -7.95 4.71 10.56
N ALA A 102 -6.91 3.88 10.71
CA ALA A 102 -5.64 4.28 11.27
C ALA A 102 -4.72 5.00 10.26
N MET A 103 -4.63 4.48 9.03
CA MET A 103 -3.67 4.94 8.03
C MET A 103 -4.25 5.95 7.04
N GLY A 104 -5.59 5.98 6.88
CA GLY A 104 -6.23 6.72 5.80
C GLY A 104 -6.11 8.24 5.91
N ARG A 105 -6.29 8.85 7.10
CA ARG A 105 -6.09 10.30 7.26
C ARG A 105 -4.63 10.71 7.10
N PRO A 106 -3.66 10.01 7.70
CA PRO A 106 -2.24 10.25 7.42
C PRO A 106 -1.90 10.16 5.93
N SER A 107 -2.35 9.11 5.21
CA SER A 107 -2.09 8.98 3.77
C SER A 107 -2.70 10.12 2.96
N ILE A 108 -3.93 10.55 3.26
CA ILE A 108 -4.53 11.73 2.62
C ILE A 108 -3.66 12.98 2.85
N TYR A 109 -3.25 13.20 4.10
CA TYR A 109 -2.41 14.33 4.47
C TYR A 109 -1.07 14.35 3.75
N LEU A 110 -0.49 13.16 3.49
CA LEU A 110 0.84 13.02 2.90
C LEU A 110 0.81 12.96 1.36
N GLU A 111 -0.21 12.36 0.76
CA GLU A 111 -0.12 11.86 -0.61
C GLU A 111 -1.26 12.32 -1.54
N ASP A 112 -2.43 12.73 -1.02
CA ASP A 112 -3.59 13.03 -1.87
C ASP A 112 -3.38 14.28 -2.73
N ALA A 113 -3.81 14.20 -3.99
CA ALA A 113 -3.61 15.26 -4.97
C ALA A 113 -4.25 16.61 -4.59
N ASP A 114 -5.40 16.58 -3.90
CA ASP A 114 -6.18 17.76 -3.60
C ASP A 114 -6.12 18.15 -2.11
N LEU A 115 -5.84 17.17 -1.24
CA LEU A 115 -5.92 17.31 0.21
C LEU A 115 -4.55 17.21 0.90
N HIS A 116 -3.45 17.15 0.15
CA HIS A 116 -2.09 17.16 0.69
C HIS A 116 -1.89 18.30 1.69
N GLY A 117 -1.34 17.99 2.86
CA GLY A 117 -1.14 18.96 3.94
C GLY A 117 -2.40 19.36 4.72
N THR A 118 -3.57 18.83 4.35
CA THR A 118 -4.83 19.12 5.01
C THR A 118 -5.27 17.98 5.93
N VAL A 119 -5.55 18.31 7.19
CA VAL A 119 -6.10 17.33 8.14
C VAL A 119 -7.60 17.21 7.94
N VAL A 120 -8.03 16.11 7.34
CA VAL A 120 -9.46 15.80 7.18
C VAL A 120 -10.06 15.30 8.51
N GLU A 121 -11.33 15.62 8.76
CA GLU A 121 -12.01 15.18 9.98
C GLU A 121 -12.19 13.65 10.01
N ARG A 122 -12.50 13.08 8.86
CA ARG A 122 -12.66 11.63 8.64
C ARG A 122 -12.27 11.26 7.21
N VAL A 123 -11.89 10.01 7.00
CA VAL A 123 -11.65 9.51 5.66
C VAL A 123 -12.93 9.57 4.84
N PRO A 124 -12.94 10.25 3.68
CA PRO A 124 -14.10 10.30 2.81
C PRO A 124 -14.50 8.89 2.33
N SER A 125 -15.80 8.65 2.15
CA SER A 125 -16.31 7.38 1.65
C SER A 125 -16.22 7.26 0.12
N GLY A 126 -16.14 6.02 -0.38
CA GLY A 126 -16.15 5.70 -1.81
C GLY A 126 -14.93 6.23 -2.56
N GLN A 127 -15.10 6.55 -3.83
CA GLN A 127 -14.00 7.05 -4.70
C GLN A 127 -13.36 8.35 -4.21
N ARG A 128 -14.07 9.13 -3.38
CA ARG A 128 -13.51 10.35 -2.76
C ARG A 128 -12.48 10.05 -1.68
N GLY A 129 -12.38 8.81 -1.21
CA GLY A 129 -11.36 8.39 -0.25
C GLY A 129 -9.94 8.36 -0.83
N GLY A 130 -9.82 8.40 -2.17
CA GLY A 130 -8.52 8.52 -2.83
C GLY A 130 -7.51 7.48 -2.32
N VAL A 131 -6.33 7.95 -2.00
CA VAL A 131 -5.21 7.16 -1.49
C VAL A 131 -5.55 6.35 -0.21
N ALA A 132 -6.48 6.82 0.62
CA ALA A 132 -6.91 6.10 1.82
C ALA A 132 -7.65 4.78 1.56
N ASN A 133 -8.01 4.47 0.31
CA ASN A 133 -8.68 3.23 -0.07
C ASN A 133 -7.72 2.17 -0.63
N TYR A 134 -6.43 2.42 -0.61
CA TYR A 134 -5.47 1.42 -1.04
C TYR A 134 -5.35 0.27 -0.03
N SER A 135 -5.01 -0.91 -0.55
CA SER A 135 -4.81 -2.10 0.28
C SER A 135 -3.51 -2.05 1.07
N GLY A 136 -2.52 -1.29 0.59
CA GLY A 136 -1.24 -1.04 1.24
C GLY A 136 -1.08 0.43 1.59
N HIS A 137 -0.32 0.70 2.64
CA HIS A 137 0.10 2.04 3.06
C HIS A 137 1.49 1.98 3.65
N ASN A 138 2.30 2.97 3.37
CA ASN A 138 3.59 3.18 4.01
C ASN A 138 3.75 4.65 4.41
N MET A 139 4.59 4.91 5.40
CA MET A 139 5.04 6.27 5.74
C MET A 139 6.25 6.23 6.67
N ARG A 140 7.08 7.27 6.64
CA ARG A 140 8.12 7.47 7.64
C ARG A 140 7.48 7.91 8.95
N THR A 141 8.04 7.50 10.06
CA THR A 141 7.50 7.90 11.38
C THR A 141 7.58 9.41 11.62
N ARG A 142 8.55 10.12 11.02
CA ARG A 142 8.60 11.60 11.06
C ARG A 142 7.41 12.27 10.34
N ASP A 143 6.95 11.68 9.25
CA ASP A 143 5.81 12.20 8.49
C ASP A 143 4.50 11.92 9.23
N LEU A 144 4.37 10.75 9.85
CA LEU A 144 3.27 10.45 10.77
C LEU A 144 3.27 11.41 11.96
N ALA A 145 4.43 11.67 12.57
CA ALA A 145 4.55 12.63 13.66
C ALA A 145 4.13 14.05 13.24
N ARG A 146 4.50 14.48 12.03
CA ARG A 146 4.06 15.75 11.45
C ARG A 146 2.53 15.81 11.32
N PHE A 147 1.90 14.77 10.77
CA PHE A 147 0.44 14.68 10.71
C PHE A 147 -0.20 14.78 12.09
N LEU A 148 0.27 14.00 13.06
CA LEU A 148 -0.28 13.98 14.43
C LEU A 148 -0.14 15.34 15.12
N ASN A 149 0.99 16.01 14.95
CA ASN A 149 1.19 17.33 15.52
C ASN A 149 0.29 18.38 14.85
N THR A 150 0.13 18.33 13.53
CA THR A 150 -0.81 19.20 12.82
C THR A 150 -2.26 18.96 13.28
N LEU A 151 -2.66 17.69 13.40
CA LEU A 151 -3.99 17.31 13.90
C LEU A 151 -4.28 17.92 15.28
N ARG A 152 -3.29 17.93 16.17
CA ARG A 152 -3.42 18.46 17.54
C ARG A 152 -3.47 20.00 17.60
N LEU A 153 -2.83 20.66 16.65
CA LEU A 153 -2.72 22.13 16.60
C LEU A 153 -3.88 22.82 15.86
N GLU A 154 -4.42 22.22 14.81
CA GLU A 154 -5.39 22.86 13.93
C GLU A 154 -6.80 23.04 14.53
N LYS A 155 -7.12 22.34 15.61
CA LYS A 155 -8.42 22.51 16.26
C LYS A 155 -8.23 23.16 17.64
N PRO A 156 -8.87 24.32 17.89
CA PRO A 156 -8.98 24.85 19.25
C PRO A 156 -9.65 23.83 20.16
N GLY A 157 -8.90 23.28 21.09
CA GLY A 157 -9.33 22.15 21.92
C GLY A 157 -8.76 20.80 21.51
N GLY A 158 -7.88 20.79 20.48
CA GLY A 158 -7.18 19.61 19.99
C GLY A 158 -8.04 18.76 19.06
N GLY A 159 -7.61 18.54 17.82
CA GLY A 159 -8.13 17.43 17.02
C GLY A 159 -7.72 16.11 17.67
N ALA A 160 -8.67 15.23 17.93
CA ALA A 160 -8.36 13.92 18.52
C ALA A 160 -8.02 12.91 17.41
N GLU A 161 -7.05 12.06 17.71
CA GLU A 161 -6.89 10.80 16.98
C GLU A 161 -8.18 9.97 17.12
N ASN A 162 -8.57 9.28 16.08
CA ASN A 162 -9.60 8.26 16.22
C ASN A 162 -9.04 7.02 16.97
N ALA A 163 -9.92 6.10 17.39
CA ALA A 163 -9.51 4.94 18.17
C ALA A 163 -8.45 4.07 17.46
N ALA A 164 -8.50 3.94 16.14
CA ALA A 164 -7.55 3.15 15.37
C ALA A 164 -6.19 3.85 15.24
N GLU A 165 -6.18 5.17 15.04
CA GLU A 165 -4.95 5.97 15.06
C GLU A 165 -4.29 5.95 16.43
N ALA A 166 -5.07 6.13 17.51
CA ALA A 166 -4.57 6.05 18.87
C ALA A 166 -3.94 4.68 19.18
N ALA A 167 -4.56 3.59 18.72
CA ALA A 167 -4.02 2.24 18.86
C ALA A 167 -2.70 2.07 18.09
N MET A 168 -2.62 2.59 16.88
CA MET A 168 -1.39 2.59 16.05
C MET A 168 -0.29 3.41 16.74
N VAL A 169 -0.58 4.62 17.19
CA VAL A 169 0.38 5.49 17.89
C VAL A 169 0.88 4.81 19.16
N ALA A 170 -0.02 4.20 19.94
CA ALA A 170 0.36 3.46 21.14
C ALA A 170 1.28 2.27 20.82
N ALA A 171 1.01 1.52 19.75
CA ALA A 171 1.85 0.41 19.32
C ALA A 171 3.26 0.90 18.89
N LEU A 172 3.32 1.97 18.10
CA LEU A 172 4.59 2.57 17.64
C LEU A 172 5.37 3.20 18.81
N THR A 173 4.68 3.73 19.80
CA THR A 173 5.33 4.25 21.01
C THR A 173 5.91 3.11 21.88
N ARG A 174 5.17 2.01 22.03
CA ARG A 174 5.67 0.83 22.77
C ARG A 174 6.93 0.24 22.16
N CYS A 175 7.03 0.16 20.82
CA CYS A 175 8.23 -0.34 20.15
C CYS A 175 9.34 0.71 19.99
N GLY A 176 9.13 1.94 20.47
CA GLY A 176 10.11 3.03 20.45
C GLY A 176 10.25 3.75 19.11
N ALA A 177 9.37 3.51 18.14
CA ALA A 177 9.37 4.19 16.86
C ALA A 177 8.85 5.64 16.93
N LEU A 178 7.95 5.90 17.89
CA LEU A 178 7.45 7.23 18.23
C LEU A 178 7.69 7.52 19.72
N ARG A 179 7.76 8.77 20.06
CA ARG A 179 7.78 9.26 21.45
C ARG A 179 6.99 10.56 21.55
N THR A 180 6.47 10.85 22.73
CA THR A 180 5.91 12.16 23.05
C THR A 180 6.94 12.93 23.87
N ASN A 181 7.29 14.13 23.45
CA ASN A 181 8.20 14.99 24.19
C ASN A 181 7.50 15.69 25.38
N ARG A 182 8.26 16.53 26.11
CA ARG A 182 7.74 17.23 27.31
C ARG A 182 6.64 18.23 26.99
N ASP A 183 6.61 18.74 25.78
CA ASP A 183 5.64 19.73 25.33
C ASP A 183 4.38 19.06 24.72
N GLY A 184 4.32 17.74 24.74
CA GLY A 184 3.21 16.95 24.21
C GLY A 184 3.28 16.68 22.71
N ALA A 185 4.31 17.17 22.02
CA ALA A 185 4.49 16.88 20.60
C ALA A 185 4.99 15.45 20.38
N VAL A 186 4.51 14.84 19.28
CA VAL A 186 4.99 13.54 18.82
C VAL A 186 6.27 13.70 18.02
N GLU A 187 7.23 12.87 18.28
CA GLU A 187 8.51 12.82 17.58
C GLU A 187 8.81 11.41 17.13
N ALA A 188 9.39 11.30 15.93
CA ALA A 188 9.95 10.02 15.45
C ALA A 188 11.19 9.62 16.25
N ALA A 189 11.50 8.34 16.26
CA ALA A 189 12.79 7.85 16.69
C ALA A 189 13.91 8.46 15.82
N ARG A 190 15.14 8.53 16.35
CA ARG A 190 16.27 9.18 15.67
C ARG A 190 16.62 8.57 14.32
N ASP A 191 16.42 7.27 14.16
CA ASP A 191 16.68 6.51 12.94
C ASP A 191 15.52 6.55 11.95
N ASP A 192 14.43 7.28 12.29
CA ASP A 192 13.25 7.52 11.45
C ASP A 192 12.72 6.23 10.79
N PRO A 193 12.16 5.30 11.57
CA PRO A 193 11.63 4.06 11.02
C PRO A 193 10.53 4.31 10.00
N VAL A 194 10.42 3.42 9.02
CA VAL A 194 9.33 3.39 8.04
C VAL A 194 8.33 2.33 8.46
N VAL A 195 7.07 2.72 8.53
CA VAL A 195 5.97 1.80 8.81
C VAL A 195 5.24 1.46 7.52
N ALA A 196 4.85 0.20 7.38
CA ALA A 196 3.96 -0.23 6.32
C ALA A 196 2.88 -1.16 6.86
N ALA A 197 1.73 -1.16 6.22
CA ALA A 197 0.62 -2.04 6.52
C ALA A 197 -0.06 -2.48 5.23
N VAL A 198 -0.55 -3.72 5.22
CA VAL A 198 -1.36 -4.25 4.13
C VAL A 198 -2.66 -4.80 4.69
N ALA A 199 -3.76 -4.46 4.05
CA ALA A 199 -5.09 -4.90 4.44
C ALA A 199 -5.23 -6.41 4.27
N GLY A 200 -5.85 -7.06 5.25
CA GLY A 200 -6.23 -8.46 5.13
C GLY A 200 -7.22 -8.65 3.98
N SER A 201 -7.01 -9.70 3.18
CA SER A 201 -7.87 -10.10 2.05
C SER A 201 -8.06 -11.62 2.05
N SER A 202 -9.12 -12.09 1.41
CA SER A 202 -9.28 -13.52 1.09
C SER A 202 -8.39 -13.97 -0.08
N ASN A 203 -7.80 -13.03 -0.81
CA ASN A 203 -6.90 -13.28 -1.92
C ASN A 203 -5.43 -13.12 -1.50
N ARG A 204 -4.75 -14.24 -1.30
CA ARG A 204 -3.33 -14.26 -0.90
C ARG A 204 -2.41 -13.57 -1.92
N ALA A 205 -2.74 -13.65 -3.21
CA ALA A 205 -1.93 -13.00 -4.25
C ALA A 205 -2.01 -11.46 -4.12
N GLU A 206 -3.19 -10.91 -3.88
CA GLU A 206 -3.36 -9.46 -3.64
C GLU A 206 -2.56 -8.99 -2.42
N ILE A 207 -2.59 -9.75 -1.32
CA ILE A 207 -1.78 -9.43 -0.12
C ILE A 207 -0.29 -9.43 -0.46
N ARG A 208 0.16 -10.44 -1.20
CA ARG A 208 1.57 -10.57 -1.58
C ARG A 208 2.01 -9.43 -2.50
N ASP A 209 1.21 -9.08 -3.50
CA ASP A 209 1.51 -8.02 -4.44
C ASP A 209 1.57 -6.66 -3.72
N ALA A 210 0.60 -6.40 -2.83
CA ALA A 210 0.62 -5.19 -1.99
C ALA A 210 1.84 -5.16 -1.06
N LEU A 211 2.19 -6.26 -0.39
CA LEU A 211 3.39 -6.33 0.46
C LEU A 211 4.67 -6.08 -0.33
N LEU A 212 4.77 -6.59 -1.57
CA LEU A 212 5.91 -6.31 -2.45
C LEU A 212 6.01 -4.82 -2.76
N HIS A 213 4.90 -4.21 -3.10
CA HIS A 213 4.82 -2.79 -3.39
C HIS A 213 5.27 -1.95 -2.19
N GLU A 214 4.68 -2.19 -1.02
CA GLU A 214 5.07 -1.49 0.22
C GLU A 214 6.53 -1.76 0.60
N ALA A 215 7.03 -2.96 0.34
CA ALA A 215 8.43 -3.30 0.58
C ALA A 215 9.39 -2.42 -0.22
N MET A 216 9.05 -2.07 -1.46
CA MET A 216 9.88 -1.20 -2.28
C MET A 216 9.96 0.22 -1.75
N HIS A 217 8.86 0.77 -1.23
CA HIS A 217 8.90 2.04 -0.51
C HIS A 217 9.81 2.00 0.72
N MET A 218 9.75 0.90 1.48
CA MET A 218 10.61 0.74 2.64
C MET A 218 12.10 0.70 2.27
N VAL A 219 12.46 0.07 1.15
CA VAL A 219 13.83 0.07 0.64
C VAL A 219 14.23 1.48 0.20
N PHE A 220 13.39 2.16 -0.56
CA PHE A 220 13.66 3.52 -1.00
C PHE A 220 14.01 4.44 0.17
N TYR A 221 13.26 4.40 1.26
CA TYR A 221 13.52 5.24 2.43
C TYR A 221 14.68 4.78 3.32
N THR A 222 15.15 3.55 3.19
CA THR A 222 16.14 3.00 4.12
C THR A 222 17.48 2.62 3.49
N ASP A 223 17.56 2.55 2.16
CA ASP A 223 18.78 2.32 1.41
C ASP A 223 19.13 3.55 0.55
N PRO A 224 20.08 4.40 1.01
CA PRO A 224 20.47 5.61 0.28
C PRO A 224 21.10 5.34 -1.10
N SER A 225 21.63 4.14 -1.35
CA SER A 225 22.19 3.79 -2.66
C SER A 225 21.07 3.49 -3.65
N TYR A 226 20.05 2.81 -3.21
CA TYR A 226 18.84 2.55 -4.00
C TYR A 226 18.07 3.84 -4.29
N GLU A 227 17.81 4.65 -3.26
CA GLU A 227 17.17 5.96 -3.40
C GLU A 227 17.88 6.82 -4.47
N ARG A 228 19.21 6.95 -4.36
CA ARG A 228 20.00 7.70 -5.34
C ARG A 228 19.86 7.14 -6.75
N ALA A 229 19.94 5.83 -6.93
CA ALA A 229 19.75 5.22 -8.25
C ALA A 229 18.37 5.48 -8.85
N CYS A 230 17.31 5.55 -8.01
CA CYS A 230 15.98 5.91 -8.46
C CYS A 230 15.92 7.36 -8.96
N TYR A 231 16.53 8.30 -8.24
CA TYR A 231 16.63 9.69 -8.68
C TYR A 231 17.51 9.84 -9.92
N ASP A 232 18.66 9.15 -9.99
CA ASP A 232 19.55 9.17 -11.17
C ASP A 232 18.79 8.67 -12.42
N TYR A 233 17.96 7.65 -12.29
CA TYR A 233 17.09 7.21 -13.39
C TYR A 233 16.08 8.29 -13.78
N TRP A 234 15.37 8.86 -12.81
CA TRP A 234 14.37 9.89 -13.02
C TRP A 234 14.90 11.13 -13.71
N GLU A 235 16.08 11.60 -13.28
CA GLU A 235 16.70 12.82 -13.78
C GLU A 235 17.37 12.62 -15.14
N SER A 236 18.04 11.49 -15.35
CA SER A 236 18.92 11.29 -16.48
C SER A 236 18.33 10.43 -17.62
N ASN A 237 17.39 9.56 -17.32
CA ASN A 237 16.85 8.60 -18.29
C ASN A 237 15.41 8.88 -18.68
N VAL A 238 14.61 9.50 -17.80
CA VAL A 238 13.19 9.77 -18.09
C VAL A 238 13.06 11.13 -18.76
N THR A 239 12.55 11.15 -19.99
CA THR A 239 12.31 12.39 -20.73
C THR A 239 11.13 13.17 -20.16
N GLU A 240 11.04 14.49 -20.40
CA GLU A 240 9.91 15.28 -19.92
C GLU A 240 8.54 14.79 -20.43
N PRO A 241 8.40 14.35 -21.69
CA PRO A 241 7.16 13.70 -22.11
C PRO A 241 6.81 12.46 -21.31
N ASP A 242 7.79 11.59 -20.99
CA ASP A 242 7.59 10.38 -20.20
C ASP A 242 7.25 10.71 -18.73
N LYS A 243 7.90 11.73 -18.16
CA LYS A 243 7.55 12.25 -16.82
C LYS A 243 6.11 12.72 -16.77
N ASN A 244 5.62 13.34 -17.83
CA ASN A 244 4.23 13.76 -17.90
C ASN A 244 3.26 12.57 -17.99
N VAL A 245 3.59 11.53 -18.76
CA VAL A 245 2.79 10.28 -18.79
C VAL A 245 2.72 9.68 -17.38
N TRP A 246 3.85 9.58 -16.69
CA TRP A 246 3.90 9.04 -15.33
C TRP A 246 3.09 9.90 -14.33
N ARG A 247 3.27 11.23 -14.32
CA ARG A 247 2.52 12.13 -13.45
C ARG A 247 1.01 12.08 -13.71
N ASN A 248 0.61 11.97 -14.99
CA ASN A 248 -0.79 11.78 -15.35
C ASN A 248 -1.34 10.45 -14.81
N PHE A 249 -0.57 9.37 -14.92
CA PHE A 249 -0.94 8.09 -14.34
C PHE A 249 -1.16 8.21 -12.83
N LEU A 250 -0.22 8.78 -12.07
CA LEU A 250 -0.36 9.02 -10.63
C LEU A 250 -1.60 9.87 -10.28
N THR A 251 -1.87 10.90 -11.07
CA THR A 251 -3.05 11.74 -10.89
C THR A 251 -4.35 10.94 -11.04
N THR A 252 -4.41 9.95 -11.94
CA THR A 252 -5.58 9.05 -12.05
C THR A 252 -5.78 8.20 -10.80
N LEU A 253 -4.71 7.94 -10.07
CA LEU A 253 -4.69 7.24 -8.80
C LEU A 253 -4.86 8.16 -7.58
N ARG A 254 -5.02 9.48 -7.80
CA ARG A 254 -5.22 10.49 -6.77
C ARG A 254 -3.98 10.87 -5.96
N TYR A 255 -2.78 10.49 -6.42
CA TYR A 255 -1.55 10.95 -5.81
C TYR A 255 -1.22 12.41 -6.16
N ASN A 256 -0.54 13.10 -5.25
CA ASN A 256 0.03 14.44 -5.49
C ASN A 256 1.27 14.35 -6.38
N ALA A 257 1.07 14.24 -7.69
CA ALA A 257 2.15 14.15 -8.67
C ALA A 257 3.01 15.42 -8.82
N ARG A 258 2.76 16.46 -8.01
CA ARG A 258 3.63 17.65 -7.90
C ARG A 258 4.73 17.46 -6.87
N ASP A 259 4.57 16.54 -5.95
CA ASP A 259 5.59 16.13 -4.99
C ASP A 259 6.57 15.19 -5.69
N GLU A 260 7.81 15.63 -5.87
CA GLU A 260 8.81 14.87 -6.61
C GLU A 260 9.29 13.64 -5.84
N GLU A 261 9.44 13.75 -4.50
CA GLU A 261 9.80 12.59 -3.67
C GLU A 261 8.75 11.49 -3.80
N LEU A 262 7.47 11.85 -3.66
CA LEU A 262 6.36 10.93 -3.86
C LEU A 262 6.35 10.36 -5.28
N THR A 263 6.55 11.21 -6.29
CA THR A 263 6.53 10.83 -7.71
C THR A 263 7.61 9.80 -8.05
N VAL A 264 8.83 9.97 -7.55
CA VAL A 264 9.96 9.05 -7.77
C VAL A 264 9.80 7.79 -6.93
N ASN A 265 9.31 7.92 -5.70
CA ASN A 265 9.08 6.79 -4.81
C ASN A 265 7.97 5.87 -5.35
N GLU A 266 6.88 6.42 -5.86
CA GLU A 266 5.85 5.63 -6.55
C GLU A 266 6.38 5.02 -7.87
N LEU A 267 7.19 5.77 -8.64
CA LEU A 267 7.77 5.25 -9.87
C LEU A 267 8.53 3.95 -9.60
N GLN A 268 9.45 3.96 -8.64
CA GLN A 268 10.29 2.80 -8.36
C GLN A 268 9.45 1.60 -7.85
N ALA A 269 8.43 1.84 -7.02
CA ALA A 269 7.57 0.79 -6.49
C ALA A 269 6.77 0.14 -7.61
N TYR A 270 6.06 0.91 -8.44
CA TYR A 270 5.30 0.40 -9.57
C TYR A 270 6.18 -0.27 -10.63
N MET A 271 7.30 0.35 -11.02
CA MET A 271 8.19 -0.22 -12.04
C MET A 271 8.84 -1.54 -11.60
N THR A 272 8.94 -1.76 -10.29
CA THR A 272 9.55 -3.00 -9.75
C THR A 272 8.52 -4.11 -9.54
N THR A 273 7.29 -3.76 -9.16
CA THR A 273 6.33 -4.75 -8.65
C THR A 273 5.16 -5.05 -9.60
N GLU A 274 4.76 -4.07 -10.42
CA GLU A 274 3.64 -4.25 -11.32
C GLU A 274 4.03 -5.02 -12.58
N ARG A 275 3.47 -6.23 -12.73
CA ARG A 275 3.77 -7.11 -13.87
C ARG A 275 2.70 -7.10 -14.94
N VAL A 276 1.47 -6.75 -14.57
CA VAL A 276 0.28 -6.89 -15.43
C VAL A 276 -0.25 -5.53 -15.87
N MET A 277 -0.08 -4.50 -15.05
CA MET A 277 -0.65 -3.18 -15.33
C MET A 277 -0.07 -2.53 -16.59
N PHE A 278 1.20 -2.79 -16.88
CA PHE A 278 1.93 -2.24 -18.02
C PHE A 278 2.18 -3.28 -19.12
N ASP A 279 1.54 -4.45 -19.06
CA ASP A 279 1.64 -5.46 -20.11
C ASP A 279 0.85 -4.97 -21.34
N ASP A 280 1.56 -4.65 -22.41
CA ASP A 280 1.01 -4.21 -23.68
C ASP A 280 0.31 -5.33 -24.49
N GLY A 281 0.20 -6.52 -23.90
CA GLY A 281 -0.41 -7.68 -24.57
C GLY A 281 0.43 -8.26 -25.73
N ALA A 282 1.63 -7.75 -25.97
CA ALA A 282 2.49 -8.19 -27.07
C ALA A 282 3.09 -9.59 -26.83
N GLY A 283 3.02 -10.12 -25.59
CA GLY A 283 3.58 -11.42 -25.22
C GLY A 283 2.62 -12.61 -25.31
N SER A 284 1.33 -12.42 -25.53
CA SER A 284 0.30 -13.48 -25.44
C SER A 284 -0.22 -13.99 -26.78
N SER A 285 0.60 -14.01 -27.83
CA SER A 285 0.23 -14.61 -29.12
C SER A 285 0.62 -16.10 -29.20
N SER A 286 0.01 -16.95 -28.38
CA SER A 286 -0.05 -18.37 -28.63
C SER A 286 -1.47 -18.90 -28.40
N GLY A 287 -2.33 -18.75 -29.39
CA GLY A 287 -3.68 -19.33 -29.34
C GLY A 287 -4.58 -18.73 -30.41
N GLY A 288 -4.50 -19.29 -31.64
CA GLY A 288 -5.25 -18.84 -32.80
C GLY A 288 -6.76 -18.80 -32.57
N GLY A 289 -7.35 -17.68 -32.91
CA GLY A 289 -8.78 -17.47 -33.08
C GLY A 289 -8.99 -16.29 -33.99
N LYS A 290 -9.04 -16.55 -35.31
CA LYS A 290 -9.50 -15.59 -36.30
C LYS A 290 -10.95 -15.20 -35.96
N ASN A 291 -11.19 -13.94 -35.66
CA ASN A 291 -12.51 -13.33 -35.80
C ASN A 291 -12.37 -12.03 -36.58
N GLU A 292 -12.65 -12.19 -37.86
CA GLU A 292 -12.86 -11.08 -38.80
C GLU A 292 -14.19 -10.40 -38.46
N GLY A 293 -14.16 -9.06 -38.43
CA GLY A 293 -15.35 -8.24 -38.69
C GLY A 293 -15.90 -7.45 -37.53
N ARG A 294 -15.35 -6.25 -37.31
CA ARG A 294 -16.21 -5.10 -36.93
C ARG A 294 -15.54 -3.78 -37.33
N LYS A 295 -15.96 -3.23 -38.44
CA LYS A 295 -15.77 -1.82 -38.82
C LYS A 295 -16.69 -0.94 -37.95
N GLY A 296 -16.16 0.19 -37.46
CA GLY A 296 -16.97 1.36 -37.17
C GLY A 296 -16.96 1.78 -35.68
N GLY A 297 -16.13 2.72 -35.34
CA GLY A 297 -16.19 3.46 -34.08
C GLY A 297 -14.96 4.35 -33.93
N ASN A 298 -15.04 5.57 -34.45
CA ASN A 298 -14.02 6.60 -34.30
C ASN A 298 -14.00 7.06 -32.85
N SER A 299 -13.15 6.50 -32.00
CA SER A 299 -13.00 6.84 -30.60
C SER A 299 -11.53 7.12 -30.34
N LYS A 300 -11.26 8.17 -29.57
CA LYS A 300 -9.97 8.60 -28.98
C LYS A 300 -9.16 7.48 -28.26
N SER A 301 -9.03 6.32 -28.87
CA SER A 301 -8.34 5.14 -28.32
C SER A 301 -6.82 5.15 -28.60
N GLY A 302 -6.36 6.05 -29.46
CA GLY A 302 -4.95 6.14 -29.83
C GLY A 302 -4.04 6.69 -28.72
N GLU A 303 -4.55 7.64 -27.93
CA GLU A 303 -3.76 8.31 -26.89
C GLU A 303 -3.48 7.38 -25.69
N LYS A 304 -4.46 6.60 -25.28
CA LYS A 304 -4.31 5.65 -24.14
C LYS A 304 -3.39 4.45 -24.44
N GLY A 305 -3.26 4.06 -25.72
CA GLY A 305 -2.35 2.98 -26.11
C GLY A 305 -0.88 3.41 -25.99
N GLY A 306 -0.57 4.65 -26.37
CA GLY A 306 0.78 5.21 -26.29
C GLY A 306 1.29 5.39 -24.86
N ASP A 307 0.40 5.76 -23.92
CA ASP A 307 0.77 5.93 -22.52
C ASP A 307 1.18 4.60 -21.88
N LEU A 308 0.43 3.50 -22.12
CA LEU A 308 0.76 2.17 -21.59
C LEU A 308 2.07 1.64 -22.19
N GLU A 309 2.30 1.83 -23.49
CA GLU A 309 3.56 1.45 -24.14
C GLU A 309 4.75 2.21 -23.52
N THR A 310 4.56 3.51 -23.25
CA THR A 310 5.56 4.34 -22.55
C THR A 310 5.86 3.78 -21.16
N LEU A 311 4.85 3.48 -20.36
CA LEU A 311 5.02 2.94 -19.02
C LEU A 311 5.70 1.56 -19.04
N ALA A 312 5.32 0.68 -19.97
CA ALA A 312 5.97 -0.62 -20.15
C ALA A 312 7.45 -0.49 -20.57
N ARG A 313 7.77 0.49 -21.42
CA ARG A 313 9.15 0.80 -21.77
C ARG A 313 9.95 1.30 -20.56
N MET A 314 9.41 2.28 -19.84
CA MET A 314 10.02 2.81 -18.61
C MET A 314 10.30 1.71 -17.60
N GLN A 315 9.40 0.74 -17.45
CA GLN A 315 9.59 -0.39 -16.54
C GLN A 315 10.82 -1.23 -16.94
N ARG A 316 10.97 -1.56 -18.22
CA ARG A 316 12.15 -2.31 -18.71
C ARG A 316 13.45 -1.54 -18.52
N GLU A 317 13.43 -0.24 -18.83
CA GLU A 317 14.59 0.64 -18.68
C GLU A 317 15.00 0.82 -17.21
N PHE A 318 14.01 1.02 -16.31
CA PHE A 318 14.24 1.11 -14.88
C PHE A 318 14.88 -0.18 -14.33
N ALA A 319 14.34 -1.34 -14.68
CA ALA A 319 14.89 -2.62 -14.24
C ALA A 319 16.35 -2.81 -14.70
N ALA A 320 16.67 -2.40 -15.94
CA ALA A 320 18.04 -2.45 -16.46
C ALA A 320 18.96 -1.46 -15.71
N HIS A 321 18.47 -0.24 -15.43
CA HIS A 321 19.21 0.79 -14.70
C HIS A 321 19.54 0.33 -13.28
N ILE A 322 18.56 -0.12 -12.51
CA ILE A 322 18.77 -0.60 -11.13
C ILE A 322 19.76 -1.76 -11.09
N LYS A 323 19.63 -2.73 -12.01
CA LYS A 323 20.57 -3.85 -12.08
C LYS A 323 22.02 -3.42 -12.30
N THR A 324 22.23 -2.30 -12.98
CA THR A 324 23.59 -1.79 -13.30
C THR A 324 24.15 -0.94 -12.19
N HIS A 325 23.34 -0.15 -11.50
CA HIS A 325 23.79 0.88 -10.56
C HIS A 325 23.69 0.48 -9.10
N VAL A 326 22.85 -0.52 -8.78
CA VAL A 326 22.69 -1.00 -7.42
C VAL A 326 23.29 -2.39 -7.31
N SER A 327 24.35 -2.52 -6.51
CA SER A 327 24.89 -3.81 -6.11
C SER A 327 23.95 -4.42 -5.04
N MET A 328 22.69 -4.59 -5.39
CA MET A 328 21.79 -5.33 -4.53
C MET A 328 22.06 -6.81 -4.77
N ALA A 329 22.61 -7.45 -3.77
CA ALA A 329 22.78 -8.91 -3.77
C ALA A 329 21.44 -9.63 -3.97
N ASP A 330 20.32 -9.01 -3.56
CA ASP A 330 18.95 -9.35 -3.91
C ASP A 330 18.10 -8.08 -3.77
N PRO A 331 17.28 -7.68 -4.78
CA PRO A 331 16.18 -6.79 -4.46
C PRO A 331 15.45 -7.44 -3.28
N PRO A 332 14.81 -6.67 -2.36
CA PRO A 332 14.06 -7.28 -1.31
C PRO A 332 13.03 -8.19 -1.97
N SER A 333 13.54 -9.35 -2.34
CA SER A 333 12.69 -10.44 -2.73
C SER A 333 11.90 -10.70 -1.48
N VAL A 334 10.59 -10.53 -1.55
CA VAL A 334 9.66 -11.18 -0.64
C VAL A 334 9.84 -12.69 -0.86
N GLY A 335 11.11 -13.08 -0.96
CA GLY A 335 11.53 -14.45 -1.06
C GLY A 335 11.48 -15.11 0.31
N ALA A 336 11.47 -16.41 0.31
CA ALA A 336 11.40 -17.29 1.49
C ALA A 336 12.42 -16.97 2.61
N ASN A 337 13.36 -16.08 2.37
CA ASN A 337 14.45 -15.74 3.28
C ASN A 337 14.27 -14.41 4.04
N THR A 338 13.27 -13.60 3.71
CA THR A 338 12.98 -12.38 4.48
C THR A 338 12.20 -12.76 5.72
N LYS A 339 12.75 -12.44 6.88
CA LYS A 339 12.14 -12.75 8.18
C LYS A 339 11.66 -11.47 8.85
N VAL A 340 10.57 -11.58 9.56
CA VAL A 340 10.03 -10.53 10.42
C VAL A 340 9.97 -11.02 11.85
N VAL A 341 10.28 -10.13 12.78
CA VAL A 341 10.31 -10.40 14.21
C VAL A 341 9.17 -9.62 14.86
N TRP A 342 8.28 -10.29 15.54
CA TRP A 342 7.23 -9.65 16.33
C TRP A 342 7.84 -8.90 17.53
N LEU A 343 7.37 -7.68 17.81
CA LEU A 343 7.88 -6.79 18.86
C LEU A 343 6.90 -6.71 20.04
#